data_6fa006f7c827bbefdc97746e9910356e
#
_entry.id   6fa006f7c827bbefdc97746e9910356e
#
_cell.length_a   1.000
_cell.length_b   1.000
_cell.length_c   1.000
_cell.angle_alpha   90.00
_cell.angle_beta   90.00
_cell.angle_gamma   90.00
#
_symmetry.space_group_name_H-M   'P 1'
#
loop_
_entity.id
_entity.type
_entity.pdbx_description
1 polymer ?
#
loop_
_entity_poly.entity_id
_entity_poly.type
_entity_poly.pdbx_seq_one_letter_code
_entity_poly.pdbx_strand_id
1 'polypeptide(L)'
;MRKVTKICTRCKRRKYLKLFDRKSTASDGRKSWCKVCVAKHQKKVWSSYKRTKDHGSLSATPQKFLKHWLCNVKRSGRHPLSPHLTLDYLMELWHSQKGRCSITNVPMTHIKGRGKVDTNVSVDRIDSNIKKYEQGNLQLVCYRVNMMKSNMKTDNFLDWCGKISQKT
;
A
#
# COMPACT_ATOMS: atom_id res chain seq x y z
N MET A 1 -10.45 30.29 39.14
CA MET A 1 -10.80 29.63 37.86
C MET A 1 -11.34 28.23 38.12
N ARG A 2 -12.59 27.91 37.74
CA ARG A 2 -13.15 26.56 37.92
C ARG A 2 -12.42 25.56 37.00
N LYS A 3 -11.82 24.54 37.59
CA LYS A 3 -11.12 23.47 36.83
C LYS A 3 -12.15 22.58 36.14
N VAL A 4 -12.34 22.75 34.84
CA VAL A 4 -13.32 21.98 34.06
C VAL A 4 -12.82 20.54 33.90
N THR A 5 -13.70 19.59 34.26
CA THR A 5 -13.42 18.14 34.25
C THR A 5 -14.42 17.39 33.39
N LYS A 6 -14.03 16.19 32.91
CA LYS A 6 -14.83 15.28 32.08
C LYS A 6 -14.61 13.83 32.54
N ILE A 7 -15.61 12.97 32.39
CA ILE A 7 -15.47 11.54 32.62
C ILE A 7 -14.95 10.87 31.36
N CYS A 8 -13.86 10.12 31.47
CA CYS A 8 -13.36 9.29 30.38
C CYS A 8 -14.29 8.07 30.18
N THR A 9 -14.85 7.91 28.99
CA THR A 9 -15.81 6.83 28.70
C THR A 9 -15.18 5.43 28.76
N ARG A 10 -13.83 5.34 28.66
CA ARG A 10 -13.12 4.05 28.73
C ARG A 10 -12.73 3.63 30.14
N CYS A 11 -12.07 4.52 30.92
CA CYS A 11 -11.64 4.18 32.28
C CYS A 11 -12.61 4.66 33.35
N LYS A 12 -13.73 5.29 32.97
CA LYS A 12 -14.80 5.79 33.85
C LYS A 12 -14.35 6.79 34.96
N ARG A 13 -13.10 7.26 34.88
CA ARG A 13 -12.54 8.20 35.84
C ARG A 13 -12.78 9.66 35.41
N ARG A 14 -13.13 10.53 36.36
CA ARG A 14 -13.21 11.99 36.14
C ARG A 14 -11.80 12.58 36.05
N LYS A 15 -11.54 13.38 35.02
CA LYS A 15 -10.22 13.96 34.73
C LYS A 15 -10.34 15.38 34.18
N TYR A 16 -9.29 16.19 34.34
CA TYR A 16 -9.25 17.51 33.74
C TYR A 16 -9.30 17.47 32.22
N LEU A 17 -9.98 18.45 31.60
CA LEU A 17 -10.13 18.52 30.12
C LEU A 17 -8.78 18.53 29.36
N LYS A 18 -7.72 19.07 29.92
CA LYS A 18 -6.37 19.06 29.33
C LYS A 18 -5.81 17.66 29.10
N LEU A 19 -6.34 16.66 29.81
CA LEU A 19 -5.95 15.23 29.65
C LEU A 19 -6.73 14.51 28.55
N PHE A 20 -7.50 15.23 27.74
CA PHE A 20 -8.19 14.74 26.56
C PHE A 20 -7.71 15.49 25.32
N ASP A 21 -7.51 14.79 24.22
CA ASP A 21 -7.15 15.41 22.93
C ASP A 21 -8.32 16.26 22.39
N ARG A 22 -7.99 17.28 21.59
CA ARG A 22 -8.99 18.11 20.91
C ARG A 22 -9.75 17.27 19.86
N LYS A 23 -11.03 17.57 19.71
CA LYS A 23 -11.90 17.00 18.68
C LYS A 23 -12.96 18.05 18.31
N SER A 24 -12.81 18.72 17.18
CA SER A 24 -13.68 19.80 16.71
C SER A 24 -15.15 19.42 16.59
N THR A 25 -15.42 18.16 16.25
CA THR A 25 -16.80 17.62 16.08
C THR A 25 -17.48 17.20 17.39
N ALA A 26 -16.81 17.33 18.55
CA ALA A 26 -17.40 17.01 19.84
C ALA A 26 -17.96 18.29 20.51
N SER A 27 -19.12 18.19 21.15
CA SER A 27 -19.81 19.33 21.79
C SER A 27 -18.95 20.08 22.83
N ASP A 28 -18.04 19.37 23.50
CA ASP A 28 -17.08 19.91 24.46
C ASP A 28 -15.67 20.12 23.87
N GLY A 29 -15.50 19.97 22.56
CA GLY A 29 -14.25 20.12 21.85
C GLY A 29 -13.18 19.07 22.21
N ARG A 30 -13.53 17.97 22.87
CA ARG A 30 -12.59 16.95 23.37
C ARG A 30 -13.02 15.53 23.03
N LYS A 31 -12.02 14.63 22.82
CA LYS A 31 -12.26 13.21 22.63
C LYS A 31 -12.91 12.60 23.88
N SER A 32 -13.67 11.51 23.71
CA SER A 32 -14.34 10.77 24.78
C SER A 32 -13.36 10.00 25.68
N TRP A 33 -12.19 9.62 25.18
CA TRP A 33 -11.15 8.92 25.94
C TRP A 33 -10.01 9.87 26.35
N CYS A 34 -9.52 9.69 27.56
CA CYS A 34 -8.34 10.42 28.00
C CYS A 34 -7.06 9.95 27.29
N LYS A 35 -6.04 10.81 27.19
CA LYS A 35 -4.75 10.54 26.53
C LYS A 35 -4.13 9.21 26.96
N VAL A 36 -4.17 8.86 28.24
CA VAL A 36 -3.64 7.58 28.77
C VAL A 36 -4.39 6.39 28.17
N CYS A 37 -5.73 6.45 28.08
CA CYS A 37 -6.53 5.39 27.49
C CYS A 37 -6.30 5.26 25.98
N VAL A 38 -6.11 6.37 25.29
CA VAL A 38 -5.75 6.39 23.86
C VAL A 38 -4.37 5.74 23.66
N ALA A 39 -3.36 6.15 24.43
CA ALA A 39 -2.01 5.58 24.33
C ALA A 39 -1.98 4.07 24.63
N LYS A 40 -2.69 3.60 25.69
CA LYS A 40 -2.81 2.15 25.99
C LYS A 40 -3.46 1.39 24.83
N HIS A 41 -4.48 1.96 24.21
CA HIS A 41 -5.15 1.33 23.06
C HIS A 41 -4.22 1.28 21.83
N GLN A 42 -3.57 2.38 21.52
CA GLN A 42 -2.61 2.44 20.41
C GLN A 42 -1.48 1.44 20.61
N LYS A 43 -0.92 1.35 21.84
CA LYS A 43 0.12 0.34 22.16
C LYS A 43 -0.38 -1.09 21.94
N LYS A 44 -1.62 -1.40 22.33
CA LYS A 44 -2.22 -2.74 22.10
C LYS A 44 -2.43 -3.02 20.60
N VAL A 45 -2.98 -2.05 19.85
CA VAL A 45 -3.17 -2.17 18.40
C VAL A 45 -1.81 -2.32 17.69
N TRP A 46 -0.81 -1.52 18.10
CA TRP A 46 0.53 -1.59 17.51
C TRP A 46 1.23 -2.92 17.80
N SER A 47 1.10 -3.47 19.00
CA SER A 47 1.68 -4.78 19.35
C SER A 47 0.99 -5.94 18.61
N SER A 48 -0.33 -5.87 18.38
CA SER A 48 -1.05 -6.85 17.56
C SER A 48 -0.66 -6.73 16.08
N TYR A 49 -0.52 -5.50 15.57
CA TYR A 49 -0.04 -5.25 14.21
C TYR A 49 1.39 -5.78 13.98
N LYS A 50 2.28 -5.61 14.96
CA LYS A 50 3.66 -6.13 14.89
C LYS A 50 3.68 -7.66 14.84
N ARG A 51 2.85 -8.34 15.65
CA ARG A 51 2.72 -9.82 15.64
C ARG A 51 2.19 -10.36 14.30
N THR A 52 1.19 -9.71 13.71
CA THR A 52 0.65 -10.10 12.39
C THR A 52 1.65 -9.84 11.27
N LYS A 53 2.54 -8.86 11.43
CA LYS A 53 3.57 -8.52 10.47
C LYS A 53 4.69 -9.58 10.39
N ASP A 54 5.07 -10.15 11.52
CA ASP A 54 6.12 -11.18 11.59
C ASP A 54 5.65 -12.52 11.00
N HIS A 55 4.36 -12.85 11.10
CA HIS A 55 3.79 -14.07 10.50
C HIS A 55 3.52 -13.97 8.98
N GLY A 56 3.51 -12.77 8.41
CA GLY A 56 3.22 -12.55 6.98
C GLY A 56 4.47 -12.51 6.08
N SER A 57 5.65 -12.39 6.66
CA SER A 57 6.87 -11.99 5.95
C SER A 57 7.54 -13.12 5.16
N LEU A 58 7.47 -14.35 5.63
CA LEU A 58 8.36 -15.41 5.16
C LEU A 58 7.75 -16.38 4.15
N SER A 59 6.47 -16.34 3.87
CA SER A 59 5.81 -17.28 2.94
C SER A 59 4.99 -16.61 1.82
N ALA A 60 5.36 -15.41 1.42
CA ALA A 60 4.70 -14.78 0.29
C ALA A 60 5.18 -15.44 -1.01
N THR A 61 4.35 -16.28 -1.62
CA THR A 61 4.55 -16.71 -3.00
C THR A 61 4.15 -15.57 -3.95
N PRO A 62 4.65 -15.55 -5.21
CA PRO A 62 4.20 -14.59 -6.23
C PRO A 62 2.67 -14.55 -6.33
N GLN A 63 2.03 -15.72 -6.32
CA GLN A 63 0.58 -15.84 -6.36
C GLN A 63 -0.12 -15.13 -5.19
N LYS A 64 0.35 -15.34 -3.94
CA LYS A 64 -0.21 -14.66 -2.76
C LYS A 64 0.01 -13.14 -2.81
N PHE A 65 1.13 -12.71 -3.38
CA PHE A 65 1.46 -11.29 -3.52
C PHE A 65 0.54 -10.63 -4.56
N LEU A 66 0.40 -11.23 -5.75
CA LEU A 66 -0.45 -10.72 -6.83
C LEU A 66 -1.94 -10.77 -6.46
N LYS A 67 -2.39 -11.84 -5.76
CA LYS A 67 -3.75 -11.91 -5.18
C LYS A 67 -4.02 -10.73 -4.25
N HIS A 68 -3.07 -10.42 -3.36
CA HIS A 68 -3.20 -9.29 -2.45
C HIS A 68 -3.27 -7.96 -3.19
N TRP A 69 -2.43 -7.77 -4.22
CA TRP A 69 -2.49 -6.59 -5.09
C TRP A 69 -3.88 -6.46 -5.74
N LEU A 70 -4.39 -7.52 -6.37
CA LEU A 70 -5.69 -7.53 -7.04
C LEU A 70 -6.84 -7.18 -6.08
N CYS A 71 -6.84 -7.74 -4.88
CA CYS A 71 -7.81 -7.41 -3.83
C CYS A 71 -7.73 -5.94 -3.41
N ASN A 72 -6.53 -5.38 -3.30
CA ASN A 72 -6.34 -3.98 -2.92
C ASN A 72 -6.83 -3.02 -4.02
N VAL A 73 -6.57 -3.31 -5.29
CA VAL A 73 -7.05 -2.49 -6.41
C VAL A 73 -8.58 -2.53 -6.46
N LYS A 74 -9.19 -3.72 -6.35
CA LYS A 74 -10.66 -3.87 -6.26
C LYS A 74 -11.25 -3.04 -5.12
N ARG A 75 -10.66 -3.10 -3.94
CA ARG A 75 -11.14 -2.37 -2.76
C ARG A 75 -10.95 -0.87 -2.85
N SER A 76 -9.86 -0.41 -3.47
CA SER A 76 -9.55 1.02 -3.56
C SER A 76 -10.45 1.77 -4.53
N GLY A 77 -10.96 1.12 -5.56
CA GLY A 77 -11.78 1.72 -6.61
C GLY A 77 -11.10 2.83 -7.43
N ARG A 78 -9.80 3.10 -7.18
CA ARG A 78 -9.07 4.23 -7.81
C ARG A 78 -8.92 4.07 -9.32
N HIS A 79 -8.82 2.83 -9.78
CA HIS A 79 -8.69 2.51 -11.19
C HIS A 79 -9.69 1.43 -11.56
N PRO A 80 -10.43 1.60 -12.64
CA PRO A 80 -11.35 0.57 -13.10
C PRO A 80 -10.57 -0.70 -13.49
N LEU A 81 -11.15 -1.84 -13.15
CA LEU A 81 -10.64 -3.17 -13.52
C LEU A 81 -11.51 -3.75 -14.61
N SER A 82 -10.89 -4.43 -15.56
CA SER A 82 -11.62 -5.29 -16.48
C SER A 82 -12.27 -6.45 -15.69
N PRO A 83 -13.53 -6.82 -16.00
CA PRO A 83 -14.15 -8.02 -15.44
C PRO A 83 -13.32 -9.30 -15.71
N HIS A 84 -12.60 -9.31 -16.81
CA HIS A 84 -11.75 -10.41 -17.25
C HIS A 84 -10.37 -10.44 -16.60
N LEU A 85 -9.98 -9.42 -15.81
CA LEU A 85 -8.71 -9.43 -15.12
C LEU A 85 -8.76 -10.37 -13.92
N THR A 86 -8.14 -11.52 -14.06
CA THR A 86 -8.08 -12.60 -13.08
C THR A 86 -6.70 -12.72 -12.45
N LEU A 87 -6.60 -13.49 -11.36
CA LEU A 87 -5.31 -13.86 -10.78
C LEU A 87 -4.52 -14.78 -11.74
N ASP A 88 -5.21 -15.64 -12.44
CA ASP A 88 -4.59 -16.59 -13.38
C ASP A 88 -3.88 -15.85 -14.51
N TYR A 89 -4.49 -14.82 -15.08
CA TYR A 89 -3.83 -13.95 -16.05
C TYR A 89 -2.57 -13.26 -15.48
N LEU A 90 -2.59 -12.81 -14.24
CA LEU A 90 -1.40 -12.22 -13.61
C LEU A 90 -0.31 -13.29 -13.37
N MET A 91 -0.70 -14.52 -13.11
CA MET A 91 0.24 -15.63 -12.99
C MET A 91 0.81 -16.07 -14.34
N GLU A 92 0.01 -16.04 -15.40
CA GLU A 92 0.50 -16.24 -16.78
C GLU A 92 1.57 -15.20 -17.14
N LEU A 93 1.34 -13.92 -16.85
CA LEU A 93 2.37 -12.87 -17.00
C LEU A 93 3.62 -13.17 -16.18
N TRP A 94 3.47 -13.62 -14.92
CA TRP A 94 4.60 -13.99 -14.08
C TRP A 94 5.44 -15.12 -14.70
N HIS A 95 4.79 -16.14 -15.20
CA HIS A 95 5.47 -17.29 -15.81
C HIS A 95 6.08 -16.95 -17.17
N SER A 96 5.37 -16.23 -18.04
CA SER A 96 5.90 -15.79 -19.33
C SER A 96 7.12 -14.89 -19.19
N GLN A 97 7.13 -14.02 -18.18
CA GLN A 97 8.27 -13.17 -17.84
C GLN A 97 9.35 -13.88 -16.99
N LYS A 98 9.16 -15.18 -16.66
CA LYS A 98 10.09 -15.98 -15.83
C LYS A 98 10.42 -15.32 -14.49
N GLY A 99 9.45 -14.62 -13.88
CA GLY A 99 9.62 -13.86 -12.65
C GLY A 99 10.54 -12.65 -12.76
N ARG A 100 10.78 -12.15 -13.97
CA ARG A 100 11.66 -11.01 -14.24
C ARG A 100 10.87 -9.77 -14.66
N CYS A 101 11.42 -8.62 -14.33
CA CYS A 101 10.87 -7.32 -14.75
C CYS A 101 10.87 -7.23 -16.28
N SER A 102 9.73 -6.92 -16.89
CA SER A 102 9.59 -6.81 -18.35
C SER A 102 10.48 -5.72 -18.97
N ILE A 103 10.86 -4.70 -18.19
CA ILE A 103 11.64 -3.55 -18.68
C ILE A 103 13.14 -3.76 -18.43
N THR A 104 13.54 -4.22 -17.24
CA THR A 104 14.96 -4.27 -16.84
C THR A 104 15.53 -5.67 -16.80
N ASN A 105 14.71 -6.69 -16.99
CA ASN A 105 15.09 -8.10 -16.84
C ASN A 105 15.66 -8.49 -15.44
N VAL A 106 15.55 -7.61 -14.45
CA VAL A 106 15.96 -7.89 -13.07
C VAL A 106 15.00 -8.90 -12.44
N PRO A 107 15.48 -9.93 -11.69
CA PRO A 107 14.61 -10.83 -10.96
C PRO A 107 13.72 -10.08 -9.97
N MET A 108 12.41 -10.33 -10.04
CA MET A 108 11.47 -9.70 -9.13
C MET A 108 11.32 -10.50 -7.84
N THR A 109 11.14 -9.78 -6.74
CA THR A 109 10.84 -10.35 -5.41
C THR A 109 9.38 -10.15 -5.04
N HIS A 110 8.95 -10.79 -3.96
CA HIS A 110 7.58 -10.71 -3.44
C HIS A 110 7.58 -10.62 -1.90
N ILE A 111 8.47 -9.78 -1.37
CA ILE A 111 8.72 -9.63 0.06
C ILE A 111 7.63 -8.77 0.69
N LYS A 112 6.98 -9.29 1.76
CA LYS A 112 6.00 -8.55 2.56
C LYS A 112 6.62 -8.07 3.89
N GLY A 113 6.02 -7.03 4.45
CA GLY A 113 6.34 -6.58 5.80
C GLY A 113 7.58 -5.68 5.95
N ARG A 114 8.34 -5.46 4.90
CA ARG A 114 9.53 -4.57 4.88
C ARG A 114 9.30 -3.23 4.19
N GLY A 115 8.04 -2.80 4.10
CA GLY A 115 7.71 -1.56 3.38
C GLY A 115 7.86 -1.69 1.87
N LYS A 116 8.37 -0.65 1.23
CA LYS A 116 8.61 -0.59 -0.21
C LYS A 116 9.96 -1.23 -0.52
N VAL A 117 9.94 -2.36 -1.21
CA VAL A 117 11.15 -3.07 -1.69
C VAL A 117 11.27 -2.84 -3.19
N ASP A 118 12.38 -2.31 -3.64
CA ASP A 118 12.59 -1.85 -5.02
C ASP A 118 12.37 -2.93 -6.08
N THR A 119 12.78 -4.16 -5.77
CA THR A 119 12.66 -5.33 -6.66
C THR A 119 11.30 -6.05 -6.56
N ASN A 120 10.43 -5.67 -5.63
CA ASN A 120 9.11 -6.31 -5.52
C ASN A 120 8.31 -6.16 -6.81
N VAL A 121 7.62 -7.23 -7.17
CA VAL A 121 6.71 -7.23 -8.32
C VAL A 121 5.62 -6.16 -8.18
N SER A 122 5.41 -5.42 -9.24
CA SER A 122 4.35 -4.43 -9.37
C SER A 122 3.67 -4.61 -10.72
N VAL A 123 2.34 -4.49 -10.72
CA VAL A 123 1.56 -4.52 -11.96
C VAL A 123 1.54 -3.10 -12.53
N ASP A 124 1.99 -2.97 -13.75
CA ASP A 124 2.08 -1.72 -14.48
C ASP A 124 1.24 -1.78 -15.77
N ARG A 125 0.77 -0.64 -16.24
CA ARG A 125 0.08 -0.50 -17.52
C ARG A 125 1.08 -0.09 -18.60
N ILE A 126 1.16 -0.84 -19.68
CA ILE A 126 2.04 -0.56 -20.81
C ILE A 126 1.72 0.83 -21.36
N ASP A 127 0.45 1.07 -21.70
CA ASP A 127 -0.07 2.41 -22.00
C ASP A 127 -0.82 2.98 -20.79
N SER A 128 -0.23 3.95 -20.13
CA SER A 128 -0.81 4.59 -18.94
C SER A 128 -1.98 5.54 -19.25
N ASN A 129 -2.23 5.87 -20.53
CA ASN A 129 -3.40 6.66 -20.95
C ASN A 129 -4.67 5.82 -20.82
N ILE A 130 -4.58 4.51 -21.01
CA ILE A 130 -5.68 3.58 -20.74
C ILE A 130 -5.81 3.44 -19.23
N LYS A 131 -6.78 4.13 -18.64
CA LYS A 131 -6.96 4.19 -17.16
C LYS A 131 -7.35 2.85 -16.54
N LYS A 132 -7.91 1.94 -17.32
CA LYS A 132 -8.38 0.64 -16.91
C LYS A 132 -7.25 -0.39 -16.82
N TYR A 133 -7.25 -1.22 -15.79
CA TYR A 133 -6.44 -2.42 -15.77
C TYR A 133 -7.14 -3.53 -16.57
N GLU A 134 -6.58 -3.88 -17.72
CA GLU A 134 -7.16 -4.87 -18.64
C GLU A 134 -6.10 -5.76 -19.25
N GLN A 135 -6.50 -6.95 -19.70
CA GLN A 135 -5.62 -7.89 -20.38
C GLN A 135 -5.04 -7.23 -21.64
N GLY A 136 -3.81 -7.57 -21.99
CA GLY A 136 -3.09 -7.00 -23.12
C GLY A 136 -2.40 -5.67 -22.84
N ASN A 137 -2.85 -4.89 -21.85
CA ASN A 137 -2.22 -3.62 -21.46
C ASN A 137 -1.48 -3.70 -20.11
N LEU A 138 -1.15 -4.89 -19.63
CA LEU A 138 -0.45 -5.07 -18.36
C LEU A 138 0.88 -5.77 -18.55
N GLN A 139 1.82 -5.38 -17.70
CA GLN A 139 3.12 -6.01 -17.55
C GLN A 139 3.50 -6.07 -16.08
N LEU A 140 4.40 -6.99 -15.71
CA LEU A 140 4.98 -7.06 -14.38
C LEU A 140 6.36 -6.42 -14.40
N VAL A 141 6.58 -5.48 -13.51
CA VAL A 141 7.83 -4.73 -13.38
C VAL A 141 8.29 -4.68 -11.93
N CYS A 142 9.55 -4.35 -11.68
CA CYS A 142 10.02 -4.01 -10.36
C CYS A 142 9.30 -2.77 -9.83
N TYR A 143 8.98 -2.74 -8.53
CA TYR A 143 8.34 -1.60 -7.88
C TYR A 143 9.07 -0.28 -8.16
N ARG A 144 10.41 -0.25 -8.10
CA ARG A 144 11.20 0.95 -8.42
C ARG A 144 10.99 1.42 -9.85
N VAL A 145 10.99 0.49 -10.80
CA VAL A 145 10.77 0.79 -12.22
C VAL A 145 9.37 1.37 -12.44
N ASN A 146 8.34 0.79 -11.82
CA ASN A 146 6.98 1.32 -11.88
C ASN A 146 6.88 2.75 -11.32
N MET A 147 7.57 3.02 -10.20
CA MET A 147 7.60 4.37 -9.61
C MET A 147 8.31 5.37 -10.52
N MET A 148 9.39 4.98 -11.20
CA MET A 148 10.11 5.84 -12.14
C MET A 148 9.29 6.10 -13.40
N LYS A 149 8.67 5.08 -13.96
CA LYS A 149 7.80 5.19 -15.15
C LYS A 149 6.57 6.05 -14.86
N SER A 150 5.99 5.95 -13.65
CA SER A 150 4.81 6.73 -13.24
C SER A 150 3.65 6.58 -14.24
N ASN A 151 3.21 7.66 -14.86
CA ASN A 151 2.10 7.69 -15.84
C ASN A 151 2.57 7.77 -17.29
N MET A 152 3.86 7.55 -17.56
CA MET A 152 4.37 7.50 -18.94
C MET A 152 3.96 6.18 -19.61
N LYS A 153 3.82 6.20 -20.94
CA LYS A 153 3.86 4.98 -21.76
C LYS A 153 5.22 4.33 -21.65
N THR A 154 5.29 3.02 -21.81
CA THR A 154 6.56 2.28 -21.69
C THR A 154 7.62 2.80 -22.68
N ASP A 155 7.25 3.01 -23.94
CA ASP A 155 8.18 3.49 -24.96
C ASP A 155 8.76 4.86 -24.62
N ASN A 156 7.93 5.80 -24.18
CA ASN A 156 8.38 7.12 -23.73
C ASN A 156 9.33 7.04 -22.54
N PHE A 157 9.06 6.14 -21.61
CA PHE A 157 9.94 5.92 -20.47
C PHE A 157 11.30 5.38 -20.91
N LEU A 158 11.33 4.41 -21.83
CA LEU A 158 12.56 3.84 -22.37
C LEU A 158 13.38 4.87 -23.16
N ASP A 159 12.72 5.71 -23.95
CA ASP A 159 13.37 6.82 -24.66
C ASP A 159 14.09 7.78 -23.68
N TRP A 160 13.42 8.16 -22.59
CA TRP A 160 14.05 8.98 -21.55
C TRP A 160 15.21 8.28 -20.85
N CYS A 161 15.09 6.98 -20.57
CA CYS A 161 16.19 6.20 -20.00
C CYS A 161 17.41 6.18 -20.94
N GLY A 162 17.18 6.02 -22.25
CA GLY A 162 18.22 6.08 -23.26
C GLY A 162 18.92 7.44 -23.29
N LYS A 163 18.16 8.54 -23.30
CA LYS A 163 18.73 9.90 -23.26
C LYS A 163 19.57 10.17 -22.01
N ILE A 164 19.15 9.62 -20.86
CA ILE A 164 19.90 9.76 -19.60
C ILE A 164 21.22 8.99 -19.67
N SER A 165 21.19 7.74 -20.18
CA SER A 165 22.38 6.88 -20.23
C SER A 165 23.45 7.38 -21.22
N GLN A 166 23.06 8.14 -22.23
CA GLN A 166 24.00 8.74 -23.20
C GLN A 166 24.81 9.93 -22.63
N LYS A 167 24.43 10.44 -21.49
CA LYS A 167 25.05 11.60 -20.86
C LYS A 167 26.13 11.20 -19.82
N THR A 168 26.23 9.89 -19.54
CA THR A 168 27.24 9.31 -18.63
C THR A 168 28.44 8.83 -19.41
#